data_55e85fd97959dd949060370854e6dc90
#
_entry.id   55e85fd97959dd949060370854e6dc90
#
_cell.length_a   1.000
_cell.length_b   1.000
_cell.length_c   1.000
_cell.angle_alpha   90.00
_cell.angle_beta   90.00
_cell.angle_gamma   90.00
#
_symmetry.space_group_name_H-M   'P 1'
#
loop_
_entity.id
_entity.type
_entity.pdbx_description
1 polymer ?
#
loop_
_entity_poly.entity_id
_entity_poly.type
_entity_poly.pdbx_seq_one_letter_code
_entity_poly.pdbx_strand_id
1 'polypeptide(L)'
;MATNPVTSVASARLAMLQSLLLLGVAVVPWPERWTTLRSVLASARSSELNRAEREVHAAGYYEGLSGGGDGPEGARGELALRLMGKPNGWVRFNDAGVSRLLPGDFLQFELVPGVHRILFGQPFVTNAHGMHSAEVSLEKPPGTFRIALLGASLDMGWGVTFQETYSHQLEEWLNLHGRRRGIDSGRRYEVLNFAVAAYSPLQRLETLRRKALSFHPDLVIYSATMLDLRLMEIHLCDALRTQADLTYDFVKATFDQAGLSRDQFQVNGEGKLVFKDQIKTRMRPHYWELYDATLGALAGTCRSAGVPLVIAIIPRVGKADAPLARAESVARLKAIAGHHALPIYDLSDTFDRYDPARLEIAAWDDHPNALGHRRLFLALARSLVKDEPRYRLLFPEAGTSNEDTGKTVFTPKGASPDPAGAEVRMEPE
;
A
#
# COMPACT_ATOMS: atom_id res chain seq x y z
N MET A 1 -41.89 -23.62 -31.96
CA MET A 1 -42.11 -22.33 -31.28
C MET A 1 -41.54 -21.25 -32.19
N ALA A 2 -42.39 -20.50 -32.87
CA ALA A 2 -41.97 -19.47 -33.80
C ALA A 2 -41.62 -18.17 -33.00
N THR A 3 -40.39 -17.72 -33.07
CA THR A 3 -39.95 -16.44 -32.49
C THR A 3 -40.59 -15.29 -33.27
N ASN A 4 -41.27 -14.41 -32.56
CA ASN A 4 -42.06 -13.31 -33.06
C ASN A 4 -41.13 -12.27 -33.76
N PRO A 5 -41.19 -12.03 -35.08
CA PRO A 5 -40.25 -11.14 -35.78
C PRO A 5 -40.35 -9.66 -35.43
N VAL A 6 -41.41 -9.26 -34.71
CA VAL A 6 -41.65 -7.86 -34.31
C VAL A 6 -40.71 -7.41 -33.21
N THR A 7 -40.30 -8.29 -32.31
CA THR A 7 -39.35 -7.95 -31.21
C THR A 7 -37.93 -7.77 -31.71
N SER A 8 -37.55 -8.45 -32.78
CA SER A 8 -36.21 -8.34 -33.41
C SER A 8 -36.01 -6.99 -34.13
N VAL A 9 -37.05 -6.45 -34.78
CA VAL A 9 -36.98 -5.16 -35.49
C VAL A 9 -36.96 -3.97 -34.50
N ALA A 10 -37.70 -4.08 -33.40
CA ALA A 10 -37.71 -3.02 -32.37
C ALA A 10 -36.36 -2.92 -31.65
N SER A 11 -35.73 -4.05 -31.31
CA SER A 11 -34.41 -4.06 -30.69
C SER A 11 -33.29 -3.58 -31.62
N ALA A 12 -33.37 -3.91 -32.92
CA ALA A 12 -32.43 -3.42 -33.92
C ALA A 12 -32.56 -1.91 -34.16
N ARG A 13 -33.78 -1.38 -34.18
CA ARG A 13 -34.04 0.08 -34.28
C ARG A 13 -33.54 0.83 -33.04
N LEU A 14 -33.75 0.28 -31.86
CA LEU A 14 -33.24 0.88 -30.61
C LEU A 14 -31.70 0.91 -30.56
N ALA A 15 -31.05 -0.18 -30.95
CA ALA A 15 -29.60 -0.25 -31.03
C ALA A 15 -29.03 0.72 -32.08
N MET A 16 -29.72 0.88 -33.24
CA MET A 16 -29.32 1.82 -34.25
C MET A 16 -29.50 3.28 -33.80
N LEU A 17 -30.60 3.60 -33.11
CA LEU A 17 -30.83 4.91 -32.50
C LEU A 17 -29.77 5.25 -31.42
N GLN A 18 -29.43 4.28 -30.57
CA GLN A 18 -28.38 4.45 -29.59
C GLN A 18 -27.02 4.67 -30.24
N SER A 19 -26.71 3.93 -31.30
CA SER A 19 -25.47 4.13 -32.08
C SER A 19 -25.40 5.46 -32.77
N LEU A 20 -26.50 5.97 -33.36
CA LEU A 20 -26.59 7.28 -33.97
C LEU A 20 -26.49 8.42 -32.96
N LEU A 21 -27.06 8.23 -31.73
CA LEU A 21 -26.96 9.19 -30.66
C LEU A 21 -25.51 9.28 -30.13
N LEU A 22 -24.85 8.14 -29.97
CA LEU A 22 -23.44 8.07 -29.62
C LEU A 22 -22.53 8.66 -30.68
N LEU A 23 -22.84 8.45 -31.98
CA LEU A 23 -22.12 9.05 -33.09
C LEU A 23 -22.32 10.57 -33.13
N GLY A 24 -23.55 11.05 -32.88
CA GLY A 24 -23.88 12.49 -32.83
C GLY A 24 -23.12 13.17 -31.67
N VAL A 25 -23.09 12.56 -30.49
CA VAL A 25 -22.30 13.02 -29.35
C VAL A 25 -20.80 13.01 -29.68
N ALA A 26 -20.37 12.11 -30.59
CA ALA A 26 -18.98 11.95 -30.99
C ALA A 26 -18.44 13.00 -31.94
N VAL A 27 -19.30 13.61 -32.77
CA VAL A 27 -18.90 14.47 -33.92
C VAL A 27 -19.21 15.94 -33.69
N VAL A 28 -20.19 16.28 -32.84
CA VAL A 28 -20.61 17.68 -32.62
C VAL A 28 -19.53 18.42 -31.80
N PRO A 29 -19.13 19.66 -32.20
CA PRO A 29 -18.25 20.51 -31.40
C PRO A 29 -19.01 21.01 -30.15
N TRP A 30 -18.53 20.66 -28.98
CA TRP A 30 -19.14 21.00 -27.70
C TRP A 30 -18.62 22.35 -27.19
N PRO A 31 -19.49 23.21 -26.61
CA PRO A 31 -19.07 24.45 -25.98
C PRO A 31 -18.03 24.25 -24.90
N GLU A 32 -17.12 25.21 -24.67
CA GLU A 32 -16.05 25.14 -23.66
C GLU A 32 -16.57 24.92 -22.24
N ARG A 33 -17.76 25.42 -21.90
CA ARG A 33 -18.44 25.21 -20.62
C ARG A 33 -18.78 23.73 -20.33
N TRP A 34 -18.63 22.83 -21.30
CA TRP A 34 -18.89 21.40 -21.19
C TRP A 34 -17.57 20.60 -21.12
N THR A 35 -16.50 21.22 -20.63
CA THR A 35 -15.17 20.61 -20.53
C THR A 35 -15.17 19.28 -19.79
N THR A 36 -16.03 19.14 -18.77
CA THR A 36 -16.18 17.89 -18.01
C THR A 36 -16.72 16.74 -18.86
N LEU A 37 -17.80 17.01 -19.63
CA LEU A 37 -18.38 16.00 -20.52
C LEU A 37 -17.41 15.66 -21.68
N ARG A 38 -16.67 16.65 -22.16
CA ARG A 38 -15.66 16.48 -23.21
C ARG A 38 -14.48 15.63 -22.74
N SER A 39 -14.03 15.77 -21.49
CA SER A 39 -12.97 14.93 -20.91
C SER A 39 -13.43 13.48 -20.70
N VAL A 40 -14.66 13.27 -20.26
CA VAL A 40 -15.27 11.93 -20.12
C VAL A 40 -15.40 11.24 -21.49
N LEU A 41 -15.86 11.99 -22.52
CA LEU A 41 -15.99 11.46 -23.89
C LEU A 41 -14.63 11.26 -24.56
N ALA A 42 -13.62 12.08 -24.28
CA ALA A 42 -12.26 11.88 -24.74
C ALA A 42 -11.62 10.64 -24.10
N SER A 43 -11.84 10.41 -22.79
CA SER A 43 -11.46 9.19 -22.10
C SER A 43 -12.15 7.96 -22.69
N ALA A 44 -13.47 8.06 -22.96
CA ALA A 44 -14.23 6.96 -23.58
C ALA A 44 -13.78 6.62 -25.02
N ARG A 45 -13.06 7.52 -25.69
CA ARG A 45 -12.52 7.31 -27.06
C ARG A 45 -11.09 6.81 -27.10
N SER A 46 -10.35 6.90 -26.00
CA SER A 46 -8.95 6.49 -25.97
C SER A 46 -8.82 5.01 -25.69
N SER A 47 -7.95 4.31 -26.42
CA SER A 47 -7.52 2.94 -26.10
C SER A 47 -6.78 2.87 -24.75
N GLU A 48 -6.53 4.03 -24.11
CA GLU A 48 -5.94 4.20 -22.78
C GLU A 48 -7.01 4.43 -21.69
N LEU A 49 -8.29 4.14 -21.96
CA LEU A 49 -9.40 4.26 -20.99
C LEU A 49 -9.02 3.71 -19.62
N ASN A 50 -8.38 2.55 -19.62
CA ASN A 50 -7.93 1.88 -18.39
C ASN A 50 -6.78 2.62 -17.67
N ARG A 51 -6.06 3.53 -18.30
CA ARG A 51 -4.98 4.30 -17.68
C ARG A 51 -5.51 5.58 -17.06
N ALA A 52 -6.34 6.33 -17.78
CA ALA A 52 -6.98 7.54 -17.25
C ALA A 52 -7.94 7.20 -16.10
N GLU A 53 -8.70 6.11 -16.22
CA GLU A 53 -9.56 5.59 -15.14
C GLU A 53 -8.74 5.20 -13.91
N ARG A 54 -7.59 4.56 -14.07
CA ARG A 54 -6.72 4.18 -12.95
C ARG A 54 -6.04 5.39 -12.31
N GLU A 55 -5.62 6.39 -13.08
CA GLU A 55 -5.07 7.63 -12.54
C GLU A 55 -6.13 8.43 -11.76
N VAL A 56 -7.36 8.51 -12.27
CA VAL A 56 -8.51 9.12 -11.58
C VAL A 56 -8.89 8.31 -10.33
N HIS A 57 -8.85 6.98 -10.42
CA HIS A 57 -9.10 6.07 -9.32
C HIS A 57 -8.04 6.21 -8.22
N ALA A 58 -6.76 6.18 -8.56
CA ALA A 58 -5.68 6.37 -7.61
C ALA A 58 -5.72 7.75 -6.96
N ALA A 59 -5.98 8.81 -7.72
CA ALA A 59 -6.11 10.17 -7.21
C ALA A 59 -7.32 10.33 -6.27
N GLY A 60 -8.50 9.79 -6.65
CA GLY A 60 -9.72 9.94 -5.85
C GLY A 60 -9.75 9.07 -4.59
N TYR A 61 -9.20 7.85 -4.65
CA TYR A 61 -9.17 6.93 -3.53
C TYR A 61 -8.30 7.49 -2.37
N TYR A 62 -7.05 7.88 -2.68
CA TYR A 62 -6.11 8.35 -1.64
C TYR A 62 -6.42 9.76 -1.14
N GLU A 63 -6.92 10.66 -1.97
CA GLU A 63 -7.37 11.98 -1.52
C GLU A 63 -8.64 11.91 -0.68
N GLY A 64 -9.50 10.92 -0.92
CA GLY A 64 -10.66 10.64 -0.09
C GLY A 64 -10.31 10.04 1.28
N LEU A 65 -9.15 9.41 1.43
CA LEU A 65 -8.70 8.85 2.72
C LEU A 65 -8.32 9.95 3.71
N SER A 66 -7.81 11.08 3.24
CA SER A 66 -7.33 12.19 4.06
C SER A 66 -8.36 13.31 4.29
N GLY A 67 -9.62 13.10 3.90
CA GLY A 67 -10.70 14.09 4.13
C GLY A 67 -10.75 15.24 3.11
N GLY A 68 -9.93 15.22 2.04
CA GLY A 68 -9.89 16.24 1.00
C GLY A 68 -10.71 15.95 -0.27
N GLY A 69 -11.53 14.90 -0.28
CA GLY A 69 -12.14 14.32 -1.47
C GLY A 69 -13.44 14.96 -2.00
N ASP A 70 -13.87 16.10 -1.48
CA ASP A 70 -15.14 16.74 -1.90
C ASP A 70 -15.01 17.65 -3.15
N GLY A 71 -13.84 17.64 -3.81
CA GLY A 71 -13.64 18.36 -5.05
C GLY A 71 -14.17 17.64 -6.32
N PRO A 72 -14.20 18.31 -7.49
CA PRO A 72 -14.62 17.70 -8.74
C PRO A 72 -13.84 16.44 -9.13
N GLU A 73 -12.57 16.32 -8.70
CA GLU A 73 -11.72 15.15 -8.93
C GLU A 73 -12.16 13.98 -8.04
N GLY A 74 -12.52 14.23 -6.77
CA GLY A 74 -13.08 13.21 -5.88
C GLY A 74 -14.42 12.65 -6.38
N ALA A 75 -15.29 13.53 -6.90
CA ALA A 75 -16.58 13.11 -7.48
C ALA A 75 -16.42 12.27 -8.76
N ARG A 76 -15.40 12.57 -9.58
CA ARG A 76 -15.06 11.77 -10.78
C ARG A 76 -14.52 10.39 -10.40
N GLY A 77 -13.63 10.34 -9.41
CA GLY A 77 -13.11 9.09 -8.87
C GLY A 77 -14.23 8.22 -8.30
N GLU A 78 -15.14 8.80 -7.52
CA GLU A 78 -16.28 8.09 -6.96
C GLU A 78 -17.22 7.51 -8.04
N LEU A 79 -17.49 8.28 -9.10
CA LEU A 79 -18.28 7.79 -10.24
C LEU A 79 -17.57 6.63 -10.95
N ALA A 80 -16.25 6.73 -11.17
CA ALA A 80 -15.47 5.66 -11.79
C ALA A 80 -15.52 4.37 -10.92
N LEU A 81 -15.34 4.49 -9.61
CA LEU A 81 -15.43 3.36 -8.67
C LEU A 81 -16.82 2.71 -8.72
N ARG A 82 -17.89 3.49 -8.79
CA ARG A 82 -19.26 2.96 -8.91
C ARG A 82 -19.48 2.23 -10.23
N LEU A 83 -18.94 2.77 -11.33
CA LEU A 83 -18.98 2.11 -12.65
C LEU A 83 -18.20 0.79 -12.66
N MET A 84 -17.15 0.68 -11.84
CA MET A 84 -16.38 -0.56 -11.63
C MET A 84 -17.05 -1.53 -10.63
N GLY A 85 -18.24 -1.21 -10.11
CA GLY A 85 -19.00 -2.10 -9.23
C GLY A 85 -18.77 -1.88 -7.73
N LYS A 86 -18.20 -0.75 -7.32
CA LYS A 86 -18.09 -0.39 -5.91
C LYS A 86 -19.45 -0.41 -5.23
N PRO A 87 -19.62 -1.14 -4.11
CA PRO A 87 -20.90 -1.22 -3.41
C PRO A 87 -21.37 0.14 -2.88
N ASN A 88 -22.70 0.40 -2.88
CA ASN A 88 -23.28 1.63 -2.33
C ASN A 88 -23.01 1.80 -0.83
N GLY A 89 -22.82 0.73 -0.08
CA GLY A 89 -22.50 0.73 1.36
C GLY A 89 -20.99 0.80 1.66
N TRP A 90 -20.15 1.04 0.66
CA TRP A 90 -18.73 1.19 0.90
C TRP A 90 -18.44 2.48 1.68
N VAL A 91 -17.61 2.37 2.71
CA VAL A 91 -17.24 3.46 3.60
C VAL A 91 -15.75 3.73 3.44
N ARG A 92 -15.36 5.00 3.39
CA ARG A 92 -13.94 5.40 3.35
C ARG A 92 -13.25 4.96 4.64
N PHE A 93 -11.92 4.74 4.57
CA PHE A 93 -11.13 4.32 5.72
C PHE A 93 -11.34 5.21 6.96
N ASN A 94 -11.29 6.54 6.79
CA ASN A 94 -11.48 7.48 7.91
C ASN A 94 -12.92 7.50 8.45
N ASP A 95 -13.90 7.11 7.64
CA ASP A 95 -15.33 7.06 8.03
C ASP A 95 -15.73 5.68 8.56
N ALA A 96 -14.85 4.67 8.39
CA ALA A 96 -15.11 3.30 8.83
C ALA A 96 -15.01 3.10 10.34
N GLY A 97 -14.62 4.13 11.09
CA GLY A 97 -14.48 4.08 12.55
C GLY A 97 -13.32 3.19 13.02
N VAL A 98 -12.33 2.95 12.14
CA VAL A 98 -11.13 2.16 12.44
C VAL A 98 -9.91 3.02 12.69
N SER A 99 -9.98 4.30 12.36
CA SER A 99 -8.93 5.30 12.61
C SER A 99 -9.47 6.48 13.40
N ARG A 100 -8.58 7.20 14.06
CA ARG A 100 -8.86 8.48 14.71
C ARG A 100 -7.92 9.56 14.21
N LEU A 101 -8.45 10.75 14.01
CA LEU A 101 -7.68 11.92 13.63
C LEU A 101 -6.86 12.44 14.82
N LEU A 102 -5.68 12.99 14.54
CA LEU A 102 -4.77 13.66 15.47
C LEU A 102 -4.58 15.12 14.99
N PRO A 103 -5.51 16.04 15.33
CA PRO A 103 -5.49 17.41 14.83
C PRO A 103 -4.18 18.12 15.20
N GLY A 104 -3.53 18.78 14.22
CA GLY A 104 -2.26 19.48 14.41
C GLY A 104 -1.03 18.58 14.58
N ASP A 105 -1.19 17.28 14.59
CA ASP A 105 -0.08 16.33 14.68
C ASP A 105 0.43 15.95 13.28
N PHE A 106 1.75 15.84 13.12
CA PHE A 106 2.36 15.45 11.85
C PHE A 106 1.98 14.03 11.42
N LEU A 107 1.68 13.13 12.35
CA LEU A 107 1.16 11.79 12.05
C LEU A 107 -0.25 11.82 11.47
N GLN A 108 -1.06 12.85 11.81
CA GLN A 108 -2.42 13.18 11.34
C GLN A 108 -3.52 12.20 11.76
N PHE A 109 -3.29 10.93 11.74
CA PHE A 109 -4.24 9.90 12.18
C PHE A 109 -3.52 8.60 12.56
N GLU A 110 -4.19 7.76 13.32
CA GLU A 110 -3.72 6.42 13.67
C GLU A 110 -4.90 5.43 13.77
N LEU A 111 -4.62 4.13 13.79
CA LEU A 111 -5.63 3.11 14.06
C LEU A 111 -6.11 3.19 15.50
N VAL A 112 -7.42 3.05 15.71
CA VAL A 112 -8.03 2.99 17.04
C VAL A 112 -7.72 1.62 17.67
N PRO A 113 -7.23 1.58 18.92
CA PRO A 113 -7.05 0.31 19.65
C PRO A 113 -8.38 -0.41 19.92
N GLY A 114 -8.36 -1.74 19.92
CA GLY A 114 -9.49 -2.58 20.30
C GLY A 114 -10.70 -2.51 19.36
N VAL A 115 -10.49 -2.15 18.10
CA VAL A 115 -11.55 -2.10 17.09
C VAL A 115 -11.99 -3.49 16.67
N HIS A 116 -13.29 -3.67 16.53
CA HIS A 116 -13.93 -4.82 15.91
C HIS A 116 -14.95 -4.31 14.88
N ARG A 117 -14.65 -4.43 13.60
CA ARG A 117 -15.51 -3.98 12.48
C ARG A 117 -15.53 -5.02 11.36
N ILE A 118 -16.52 -4.92 10.49
CA ILE A 118 -16.54 -5.67 9.23
C ILE A 118 -16.21 -4.68 8.12
N LEU A 119 -15.12 -4.93 7.41
CA LEU A 119 -14.71 -4.17 6.22
C LEU A 119 -14.66 -5.14 5.03
N PHE A 120 -15.33 -4.81 3.93
CA PHE A 120 -15.40 -5.67 2.73
C PHE A 120 -15.89 -7.10 3.00
N GLY A 121 -16.78 -7.26 3.99
CA GLY A 121 -17.27 -8.56 4.41
C GLY A 121 -16.28 -9.36 5.27
N GLN A 122 -15.11 -8.82 5.60
CA GLN A 122 -14.09 -9.44 6.43
C GLN A 122 -13.98 -8.78 7.80
N PRO A 123 -13.71 -9.55 8.87
CA PRO A 123 -13.39 -8.99 10.17
C PRO A 123 -12.11 -8.14 10.12
N PHE A 124 -12.22 -6.89 10.53
CA PHE A 124 -11.09 -6.02 10.79
C PHE A 124 -11.00 -5.76 12.29
N VAL A 125 -9.94 -6.24 12.90
CA VAL A 125 -9.71 -6.10 14.34
C VAL A 125 -8.37 -5.42 14.58
N THR A 126 -8.28 -4.59 15.62
CA THR A 126 -7.01 -4.05 16.09
C THR A 126 -6.78 -4.48 17.53
N ASN A 127 -5.53 -4.76 17.87
CA ASN A 127 -5.13 -5.10 19.23
C ASN A 127 -5.15 -3.86 20.17
N ALA A 128 -4.81 -4.06 21.43
CA ALA A 128 -4.74 -3.01 22.46
C ALA A 128 -3.80 -1.85 22.11
N HIS A 129 -2.91 -2.04 21.13
CA HIS A 129 -1.97 -1.03 20.65
C HIS A 129 -2.36 -0.42 19.30
N GLY A 130 -3.56 -0.74 18.76
CA GLY A 130 -4.02 -0.25 17.47
C GLY A 130 -3.25 -0.82 16.28
N MET A 131 -2.79 -2.06 16.35
CA MET A 131 -2.24 -2.80 15.21
C MET A 131 -3.26 -3.80 14.70
N HIS A 132 -3.38 -3.96 13.38
CA HIS A 132 -4.18 -5.04 12.78
C HIS A 132 -3.40 -6.36 12.86
N SER A 133 -3.35 -6.90 14.06
CA SER A 133 -2.61 -8.11 14.43
C SER A 133 -3.16 -8.73 15.72
N ALA A 134 -2.62 -9.89 16.11
CA ALA A 134 -2.88 -10.49 17.41
C ALA A 134 -2.43 -9.57 18.58
N GLU A 135 -2.92 -9.85 19.79
CA GLU A 135 -2.48 -9.14 21.00
C GLU A 135 -1.00 -9.40 21.28
N VAL A 136 -0.30 -8.33 21.63
CA VAL A 136 1.12 -8.37 22.02
C VAL A 136 1.34 -7.50 23.26
N SER A 137 2.31 -7.86 24.09
CA SER A 137 2.73 -7.02 25.22
C SER A 137 3.66 -5.90 24.73
N LEU A 138 3.64 -4.74 25.37
CA LEU A 138 4.63 -3.68 25.11
C LEU A 138 6.03 -4.18 25.49
N GLU A 139 6.17 -4.72 26.70
CA GLU A 139 7.42 -5.36 27.12
C GLU A 139 7.67 -6.64 26.32
N LYS A 140 8.89 -6.78 25.80
CA LYS A 140 9.28 -7.95 25.03
C LYS A 140 9.51 -9.14 25.96
N PRO A 141 8.75 -10.24 25.80
CA PRO A 141 8.97 -11.43 26.60
C PRO A 141 10.38 -12.02 26.40
N PRO A 142 10.98 -12.62 27.43
CA PRO A 142 12.26 -13.33 27.28
C PRO A 142 12.21 -14.36 26.14
N GLY A 143 13.30 -14.48 25.40
CA GLY A 143 13.37 -15.42 24.27
C GLY A 143 12.55 -15.04 23.04
N THR A 144 11.97 -13.83 23.01
CA THR A 144 11.20 -13.34 21.85
C THR A 144 12.07 -12.52 20.91
N PHE A 145 11.97 -12.81 19.60
CA PHE A 145 12.51 -11.99 18.53
C PHE A 145 11.38 -11.21 17.85
N ARG A 146 11.49 -9.89 17.84
CA ARG A 146 10.47 -8.99 17.28
C ARG A 146 10.89 -8.38 15.97
N ILE A 147 10.02 -8.47 14.98
CA ILE A 147 10.15 -7.78 13.69
C ILE A 147 9.10 -6.68 13.66
N ALA A 148 9.52 -5.42 13.52
CA ALA A 148 8.60 -4.31 13.28
C ALA A 148 8.43 -4.10 11.78
N LEU A 149 7.19 -4.19 11.28
CA LEU A 149 6.82 -3.91 9.90
C LEU A 149 6.23 -2.51 9.82
N LEU A 150 6.88 -1.62 9.04
CA LEU A 150 6.41 -0.27 8.75
C LEU A 150 5.88 -0.23 7.32
N GLY A 151 4.63 0.14 7.13
CA GLY A 151 4.01 0.09 5.81
C GLY A 151 2.74 0.95 5.67
N ALA A 152 2.00 0.70 4.61
CA ALA A 152 0.74 1.35 4.31
C ALA A 152 -0.42 0.34 4.21
N SER A 153 -1.44 0.64 3.40
CA SER A 153 -2.65 -0.20 3.28
C SER A 153 -2.37 -1.62 2.76
N LEU A 154 -1.40 -1.78 1.85
CA LEU A 154 -0.98 -3.08 1.33
C LEU A 154 -0.42 -4.00 2.44
N ASP A 155 0.25 -3.39 3.41
CA ASP A 155 0.90 -4.09 4.52
C ASP A 155 -0.04 -4.28 5.71
N MET A 156 -0.92 -3.28 5.93
CA MET A 156 -1.93 -3.33 6.97
C MET A 156 -2.88 -4.51 6.80
N GLY A 157 -3.14 -4.95 5.55
CA GLY A 157 -4.11 -5.99 5.25
C GLY A 157 -5.52 -5.43 5.05
N TRP A 158 -5.62 -4.35 4.24
CA TRP A 158 -6.91 -3.83 3.82
C TRP A 158 -7.74 -4.88 3.10
N GLY A 159 -8.94 -5.17 3.59
CA GLY A 159 -9.86 -6.13 2.98
C GLY A 159 -9.59 -7.61 3.26
N VAL A 160 -8.65 -7.94 4.14
CA VAL A 160 -8.39 -9.30 4.62
C VAL A 160 -8.36 -9.35 6.14
N THR A 161 -8.51 -10.54 6.73
CA THR A 161 -8.29 -10.73 8.16
C THR A 161 -6.81 -10.59 8.50
N PHE A 162 -6.46 -10.28 9.76
CA PHE A 162 -5.04 -10.17 10.10
C PHE A 162 -4.29 -11.51 9.94
N GLN A 163 -4.98 -12.64 10.11
CA GLN A 163 -4.41 -13.98 9.90
C GLN A 163 -4.01 -14.23 8.44
N GLU A 164 -4.70 -13.58 7.50
CA GLU A 164 -4.41 -13.70 6.07
C GLU A 164 -3.32 -12.74 5.60
N THR A 165 -2.91 -11.77 6.43
CA THR A 165 -1.84 -10.84 6.07
C THR A 165 -0.50 -11.57 5.87
N TYR A 166 0.32 -11.07 4.97
CA TYR A 166 1.64 -11.65 4.74
C TYR A 166 2.56 -11.52 5.97
N SER A 167 2.33 -10.52 6.82
CA SER A 167 3.06 -10.32 8.08
C SER A 167 2.76 -11.41 9.10
N HIS A 168 1.49 -11.77 9.28
CA HIS A 168 1.11 -12.87 10.17
C HIS A 168 1.56 -14.23 9.64
N GLN A 169 1.43 -14.46 8.32
CA GLN A 169 1.96 -15.68 7.69
C GLN A 169 3.49 -15.81 7.86
N LEU A 170 4.22 -14.68 7.83
CA LEU A 170 5.65 -14.65 8.15
C LEU A 170 5.91 -15.06 9.60
N GLU A 171 5.14 -14.52 10.56
CA GLU A 171 5.25 -14.90 11.97
C GLU A 171 5.04 -16.40 12.18
N GLU A 172 3.97 -16.95 11.61
CA GLU A 172 3.68 -18.38 11.69
C GLU A 172 4.81 -19.23 11.10
N TRP A 173 5.29 -18.81 9.91
CA TRP A 173 6.38 -19.51 9.25
C TRP A 173 7.68 -19.49 10.07
N LEU A 174 8.07 -18.34 10.63
CA LEU A 174 9.26 -18.22 11.48
C LEU A 174 9.16 -19.16 12.69
N ASN A 175 8.02 -19.17 13.36
CA ASN A 175 7.78 -20.04 14.52
C ASN A 175 7.78 -21.54 14.17
N LEU A 176 7.33 -21.91 12.96
CA LEU A 176 7.34 -23.30 12.49
C LEU A 176 8.70 -23.73 11.94
N HIS A 177 9.38 -22.84 11.20
CA HIS A 177 10.65 -23.12 10.54
C HIS A 177 11.77 -23.40 11.55
N GLY A 178 11.87 -22.59 12.61
CA GLY A 178 12.81 -22.80 13.70
C GLY A 178 12.67 -24.19 14.33
N ARG A 179 11.44 -24.60 14.66
CA ARG A 179 11.15 -25.91 15.25
C ARG A 179 11.52 -27.09 14.34
N ARG A 180 11.22 -27.01 13.03
CA ARG A 180 11.47 -28.10 12.08
C ARG A 180 12.94 -28.36 11.82
N ARG A 181 13.80 -27.34 11.92
CA ARG A 181 15.25 -27.50 11.71
C ARG A 181 16.03 -27.91 12.95
N GLY A 182 15.34 -28.21 14.05
CA GLY A 182 16.02 -28.51 15.32
C GLY A 182 16.77 -27.30 15.89
N ILE A 183 16.54 -26.10 15.30
CA ILE A 183 17.03 -24.82 15.78
C ILE A 183 16.07 -24.33 16.87
N ASP A 184 15.59 -25.25 17.69
CA ASP A 184 14.66 -24.92 18.75
C ASP A 184 15.45 -24.32 19.92
N SER A 185 15.92 -23.09 19.70
CA SER A 185 16.49 -22.24 20.75
C SER A 185 15.44 -21.82 21.79
N GLY A 186 14.21 -22.34 21.73
CA GLY A 186 13.06 -21.82 22.48
C GLY A 186 12.65 -20.40 22.09
N ARG A 187 13.18 -19.88 20.98
CA ARG A 187 12.89 -18.53 20.50
C ARG A 187 11.48 -18.47 19.91
N ARG A 188 10.71 -17.48 20.36
CA ARG A 188 9.42 -17.08 19.78
C ARG A 188 9.62 -15.90 18.83
N TYR A 189 8.89 -15.86 17.73
CA TYR A 189 8.89 -14.74 16.79
C TYR A 189 7.57 -14.01 16.86
N GLU A 190 7.64 -12.68 16.86
CA GLU A 190 6.49 -11.78 16.78
C GLU A 190 6.72 -10.79 15.64
N VAL A 191 5.76 -10.68 14.70
CA VAL A 191 5.77 -9.69 13.60
C VAL A 191 4.76 -8.60 13.91
N LEU A 192 5.25 -7.47 14.39
CA LEU A 192 4.45 -6.33 14.81
C LEU A 192 4.10 -5.48 13.60
N ASN A 193 2.85 -5.50 13.17
CA ASN A 193 2.39 -4.78 11.99
C ASN A 193 1.98 -3.35 12.34
N PHE A 194 2.88 -2.38 12.19
CA PHE A 194 2.64 -0.95 12.39
C PHE A 194 2.10 -0.24 11.16
N ALA A 195 1.73 -0.97 10.11
CA ALA A 195 1.21 -0.37 8.89
C ALA A 195 -0.19 0.21 9.09
N VAL A 196 -0.42 1.37 8.49
CA VAL A 196 -1.71 2.06 8.49
C VAL A 196 -2.03 2.52 7.06
N ALA A 197 -3.28 2.39 6.64
CA ALA A 197 -3.68 2.80 5.31
C ALA A 197 -3.27 4.26 5.02
N ALA A 198 -2.78 4.50 3.81
CA ALA A 198 -2.30 5.79 3.32
C ALA A 198 -1.09 6.42 4.04
N TYR A 199 -0.44 5.71 4.95
CA TYR A 199 0.77 6.26 5.58
C TYR A 199 1.88 6.50 4.56
N SER A 200 2.33 7.74 4.51
CA SER A 200 3.50 8.18 3.74
C SER A 200 4.81 7.67 4.36
N PRO A 201 5.92 7.71 3.64
CA PRO A 201 7.26 7.48 4.19
C PRO A 201 7.57 8.28 5.46
N LEU A 202 7.14 9.54 5.52
CA LEU A 202 7.32 10.43 6.68
C LEU A 202 6.50 9.94 7.89
N GLN A 203 5.25 9.51 7.69
CA GLN A 203 4.42 8.96 8.77
C GLN A 203 4.96 7.61 9.27
N ARG A 204 5.56 6.79 8.40
CA ARG A 204 6.24 5.55 8.80
C ARG A 204 7.50 5.83 9.63
N LEU A 205 8.24 6.91 9.31
CA LEU A 205 9.36 7.39 10.14
C LEU A 205 8.87 7.87 11.52
N GLU A 206 7.78 8.64 11.57
CA GLU A 206 7.13 9.04 12.82
C GLU A 206 6.70 7.83 13.65
N THR A 207 6.07 6.84 13.00
CA THR A 207 5.63 5.61 13.64
C THR A 207 6.81 4.81 14.22
N LEU A 208 7.94 4.73 13.50
CA LEU A 208 9.16 4.12 14.01
C LEU A 208 9.61 4.78 15.31
N ARG A 209 9.75 6.11 15.28
CA ARG A 209 10.31 6.88 16.40
C ARG A 209 9.40 6.94 17.63
N ARG A 210 8.09 7.13 17.40
CA ARG A 210 7.11 7.38 18.46
C ARG A 210 6.54 6.10 19.06
N LYS A 211 6.53 4.99 18.27
CA LYS A 211 5.80 3.80 18.66
C LYS A 211 6.61 2.50 18.49
N ALA A 212 7.11 2.21 17.30
CA ALA A 212 7.66 0.88 17.02
C ALA A 212 8.90 0.57 17.87
N LEU A 213 9.77 1.54 18.12
CA LEU A 213 10.97 1.33 18.94
C LEU A 213 10.67 1.02 20.41
N SER A 214 9.53 1.47 20.96
CA SER A 214 9.14 1.15 22.34
C SER A 214 8.79 -0.32 22.55
N PHE A 215 8.57 -1.08 21.47
CA PHE A 215 8.38 -2.52 21.49
C PHE A 215 9.69 -3.30 21.43
N HIS A 216 10.83 -2.65 21.42
CA HIS A 216 12.18 -3.27 21.37
C HIS A 216 12.32 -4.27 20.20
N PRO A 217 12.09 -3.87 18.95
CA PRO A 217 12.26 -4.76 17.81
C PRO A 217 13.72 -5.16 17.63
N ASP A 218 13.95 -6.37 17.10
CA ASP A 218 15.27 -6.89 16.76
C ASP A 218 15.57 -6.71 15.26
N LEU A 219 14.55 -6.43 14.46
CA LEU A 219 14.62 -6.15 13.04
C LEU A 219 13.49 -5.20 12.64
N VAL A 220 13.78 -4.23 11.79
CA VAL A 220 12.77 -3.39 11.15
C VAL A 220 12.70 -3.75 9.66
N ILE A 221 11.50 -4.00 9.16
CA ILE A 221 11.20 -4.11 7.73
C ILE A 221 10.40 -2.87 7.33
N TYR A 222 10.98 -2.05 6.45
CA TYR A 222 10.29 -0.94 5.84
C TYR A 222 9.75 -1.37 4.49
N SER A 223 8.44 -1.33 4.33
CA SER A 223 7.76 -1.57 3.07
C SER A 223 7.81 -0.32 2.20
N ALA A 224 8.42 -0.40 1.03
CA ALA A 224 8.43 0.64 0.02
C ALA A 224 7.46 0.29 -1.10
N THR A 225 6.67 1.26 -1.56
CA THR A 225 5.70 1.07 -2.64
C THR A 225 5.84 2.13 -3.73
N MET A 226 5.33 1.85 -4.92
CA MET A 226 5.28 2.85 -6.01
C MET A 226 4.36 4.04 -5.67
N LEU A 227 3.56 3.94 -4.63
CA LEU A 227 2.69 5.01 -4.16
C LEU A 227 3.38 5.99 -3.20
N ASP A 228 4.57 5.69 -2.72
CA ASP A 228 5.21 6.42 -1.63
C ASP A 228 5.34 7.92 -1.91
N LEU A 229 5.73 8.32 -3.13
CA LEU A 229 5.82 9.74 -3.49
C LEU A 229 4.44 10.42 -3.50
N ARG A 230 3.42 9.69 -3.96
CA ARG A 230 2.04 10.21 -3.96
C ARG A 230 1.50 10.33 -2.53
N LEU A 231 1.79 9.36 -1.67
CA LEU A 231 1.42 9.41 -0.26
C LEU A 231 2.12 10.55 0.46
N MET A 232 3.39 10.86 0.11
CA MET A 232 4.09 12.05 0.62
C MET A 232 3.41 13.35 0.18
N GLU A 233 3.02 13.46 -1.09
CA GLU A 233 2.29 14.63 -1.60
C GLU A 233 0.99 14.86 -0.82
N ILE A 234 0.20 13.80 -0.61
CA ILE A 234 -1.06 13.88 0.13
C ILE A 234 -0.81 14.27 1.58
N HIS A 235 0.11 13.57 2.25
CA HIS A 235 0.46 13.82 3.65
C HIS A 235 0.91 15.26 3.88
N LEU A 236 1.83 15.78 3.06
CA LEU A 236 2.34 17.15 3.22
C LEU A 236 1.26 18.20 2.94
N CYS A 237 0.40 18.00 1.92
CA CYS A 237 -0.72 18.88 1.70
C CYS A 237 -1.70 18.91 2.89
N ASP A 238 -1.95 17.75 3.50
CA ASP A 238 -2.81 17.66 4.67
C ASP A 238 -2.15 18.25 5.92
N ALA A 239 -0.85 18.05 6.13
CA ALA A 239 -0.10 18.67 7.22
C ALA A 239 -0.17 20.21 7.12
N LEU A 240 -0.01 20.78 5.93
CA LEU A 240 -0.18 22.20 5.71
C LEU A 240 -1.62 22.66 5.95
N ARG A 241 -2.61 21.90 5.48
CA ARG A 241 -4.04 22.20 5.66
C ARG A 241 -4.45 22.20 7.13
N THR A 242 -3.94 21.26 7.91
CA THR A 242 -4.22 21.14 9.36
C THR A 242 -3.29 21.96 10.23
N GLN A 243 -2.36 22.71 9.60
CA GLN A 243 -1.33 23.52 10.29
C GLN A 243 -0.48 22.69 11.27
N ALA A 244 -0.25 21.40 10.94
CA ALA A 244 0.60 20.53 11.72
C ALA A 244 2.04 21.05 11.72
N ASP A 245 2.76 20.84 12.83
CA ASP A 245 4.19 21.11 12.85
C ASP A 245 4.90 20.16 11.90
N LEU A 246 5.71 20.74 10.99
CA LEU A 246 6.57 19.98 10.10
C LEU A 246 7.78 19.50 10.91
N THR A 247 7.66 18.40 11.58
CA THR A 247 8.56 17.85 12.61
C THR A 247 10.05 17.83 12.18
N TYR A 248 10.31 17.64 10.87
CA TYR A 248 11.67 17.43 10.37
C TYR A 248 12.23 18.66 9.64
N ASP A 249 13.45 19.06 9.97
CA ASP A 249 14.11 20.19 9.31
C ASP A 249 14.37 19.95 7.83
N PHE A 250 14.63 18.70 7.41
CA PHE A 250 14.78 18.37 6.00
C PHE A 250 13.47 18.54 5.21
N VAL A 251 12.30 18.37 5.85
CA VAL A 251 10.99 18.67 5.24
C VAL A 251 10.83 20.16 5.04
N LYS A 252 11.18 20.98 6.06
CA LYS A 252 11.15 22.45 5.99
C LYS A 252 12.08 22.95 4.88
N ALA A 253 13.32 22.43 4.86
CA ALA A 253 14.30 22.77 3.83
C ALA A 253 13.82 22.42 2.41
N THR A 254 13.06 21.34 2.25
CA THR A 254 12.49 20.98 0.93
C THR A 254 11.43 22.00 0.49
N PHE A 255 10.61 22.51 1.39
CA PHE A 255 9.67 23.60 1.05
C PHE A 255 10.41 24.88 0.65
N ASP A 256 11.48 25.22 1.36
CA ASP A 256 12.32 26.39 1.02
C ASP A 256 12.97 26.22 -0.36
N GLN A 257 13.51 25.05 -0.68
CA GLN A 257 14.07 24.73 -2.00
C GLN A 257 13.02 24.78 -3.12
N ALA A 258 11.77 24.38 -2.84
CA ALA A 258 10.66 24.52 -3.76
C ALA A 258 10.17 25.98 -3.93
N GLY A 259 10.77 26.93 -3.22
CA GLY A 259 10.38 28.34 -3.22
C GLY A 259 9.00 28.57 -2.62
N LEU A 260 8.61 27.74 -1.65
CA LEU A 260 7.34 27.84 -0.95
C LEU A 260 7.52 28.51 0.41
N SER A 261 6.72 29.52 0.68
CA SER A 261 6.75 30.29 1.92
C SER A 261 5.44 30.09 2.72
N ARG A 262 5.46 30.39 4.02
CA ARG A 262 4.32 30.16 4.93
C ARG A 262 3.04 30.90 4.54
N ASP A 263 3.15 32.06 3.88
CA ASP A 263 2.01 32.83 3.38
C ASP A 263 1.21 32.09 2.28
N GLN A 264 1.83 31.10 1.62
CA GLN A 264 1.17 30.24 0.63
C GLN A 264 0.42 29.07 1.27
N PHE A 265 0.58 28.82 2.56
CA PHE A 265 -0.09 27.73 3.28
C PHE A 265 -1.44 28.15 3.89
N GLN A 266 -2.17 29.00 3.15
CA GLN A 266 -3.47 29.51 3.59
C GLN A 266 -4.57 28.47 3.40
N VAL A 267 -5.47 28.42 4.38
CA VAL A 267 -6.66 27.59 4.38
C VAL A 267 -7.90 28.48 4.28
N ASN A 268 -8.81 28.18 3.38
CA ASN A 268 -10.06 28.93 3.21
C ASN A 268 -11.10 28.59 4.29
N GLY A 269 -12.23 29.27 4.30
CA GLY A 269 -13.32 29.06 5.25
C GLY A 269 -13.96 27.67 5.19
N GLU A 270 -13.71 26.88 4.12
CA GLU A 270 -14.16 25.50 3.97
C GLU A 270 -13.11 24.48 4.45
N GLY A 271 -12.00 24.94 5.04
CA GLY A 271 -10.91 24.07 5.49
C GLY A 271 -10.04 23.51 4.37
N LYS A 272 -10.06 24.11 3.16
CA LYS A 272 -9.27 23.65 2.01
C LYS A 272 -8.02 24.53 1.83
N LEU A 273 -6.89 23.91 1.48
CA LEU A 273 -5.64 24.59 1.17
C LEU A 273 -5.78 25.37 -0.15
N VAL A 274 -5.66 26.70 -0.10
CA VAL A 274 -5.96 27.62 -1.20
C VAL A 274 -5.05 27.38 -2.42
N PHE A 275 -3.74 27.19 -2.17
CA PHE A 275 -2.74 27.03 -3.23
C PHE A 275 -2.31 25.57 -3.44
N LYS A 276 -3.18 24.61 -3.16
CA LYS A 276 -2.88 23.16 -3.18
C LYS A 276 -2.17 22.71 -4.46
N ASP A 277 -2.69 23.07 -5.63
CA ASP A 277 -2.12 22.64 -6.91
C ASP A 277 -0.76 23.29 -7.20
N GLN A 278 -0.58 24.55 -6.80
CA GLN A 278 0.69 25.25 -6.92
C GLN A 278 1.75 24.59 -6.01
N ILE A 279 1.39 24.28 -4.77
CA ILE A 279 2.26 23.59 -3.82
C ILE A 279 2.66 22.22 -4.38
N LYS A 280 1.70 21.42 -4.83
CA LYS A 280 1.97 20.11 -5.46
C LYS A 280 2.94 20.26 -6.64
N THR A 281 2.68 21.18 -7.56
CA THR A 281 3.50 21.38 -8.76
C THR A 281 4.94 21.74 -8.40
N ARG A 282 5.15 22.61 -7.42
CA ARG A 282 6.48 23.02 -6.98
C ARG A 282 7.21 21.93 -6.20
N MET A 283 6.49 21.13 -5.40
CA MET A 283 7.08 20.06 -4.61
C MET A 283 7.45 18.82 -5.42
N ARG A 284 6.75 18.53 -6.52
CA ARG A 284 6.97 17.30 -7.33
C ARG A 284 8.42 17.04 -7.73
N PRO A 285 9.22 18.01 -8.16
CA PRO A 285 10.63 17.77 -8.51
C PRO A 285 11.47 17.30 -7.31
N HIS A 286 11.08 17.63 -6.08
CA HIS A 286 11.83 17.39 -4.85
C HIS A 286 11.44 16.10 -4.10
N TYR A 287 10.38 15.38 -4.53
CA TYR A 287 9.91 14.23 -3.74
C TYR A 287 10.91 13.08 -3.67
N TRP A 288 11.75 12.86 -4.68
CA TRP A 288 12.77 11.83 -4.60
C TRP A 288 13.91 12.18 -3.63
N GLU A 289 14.30 13.44 -3.57
CA GLU A 289 15.29 13.94 -2.62
C GLU A 289 14.74 13.86 -1.19
N LEU A 290 13.47 14.25 -1.02
CA LEU A 290 12.78 14.12 0.26
C LEU A 290 12.62 12.67 0.69
N TYR A 291 12.40 11.75 -0.25
CA TYR A 291 12.35 10.32 0.00
C TYR A 291 13.72 9.79 0.44
N ASP A 292 14.80 10.19 -0.22
CA ASP A 292 16.18 9.85 0.15
C ASP A 292 16.51 10.35 1.58
N ALA A 293 16.20 11.60 1.88
CA ALA A 293 16.36 12.15 3.24
C ALA A 293 15.53 11.37 4.28
N THR A 294 14.32 10.97 3.93
CA THR A 294 13.44 10.17 4.81
C THR A 294 14.03 8.80 5.10
N LEU A 295 14.55 8.09 4.08
CA LEU A 295 15.22 6.79 4.26
C LEU A 295 16.52 6.94 5.05
N GLY A 296 17.27 8.04 4.83
CA GLY A 296 18.43 8.37 5.64
C GLY A 296 18.10 8.58 7.13
N ALA A 297 16.99 9.25 7.41
CA ALA A 297 16.49 9.46 8.78
C ALA A 297 16.01 8.12 9.42
N LEU A 298 15.31 7.27 8.67
CA LEU A 298 14.95 5.92 9.11
C LEU A 298 16.18 5.09 9.44
N ALA A 299 17.16 5.04 8.53
CA ALA A 299 18.42 4.34 8.74
C ALA A 299 19.20 4.86 9.95
N GLY A 300 19.28 6.19 10.12
CA GLY A 300 19.90 6.83 11.27
C GLY A 300 19.21 6.46 12.58
N THR A 301 17.88 6.50 12.60
CA THR A 301 17.06 6.13 13.77
C THR A 301 17.28 4.65 14.16
N CYS A 302 17.26 3.74 13.19
CA CYS A 302 17.52 2.32 13.44
C CYS A 302 18.96 2.07 13.93
N ARG A 303 19.97 2.72 13.30
CA ARG A 303 21.38 2.61 13.75
C ARG A 303 21.57 3.10 15.19
N SER A 304 20.96 4.23 15.54
CA SER A 304 21.03 4.77 16.91
C SER A 304 20.38 3.84 17.92
N ALA A 305 19.36 3.09 17.54
CA ALA A 305 18.70 2.09 18.36
C ALA A 305 19.40 0.70 18.34
N GLY A 306 20.44 0.53 17.51
CA GLY A 306 21.13 -0.77 17.35
C GLY A 306 20.28 -1.83 16.63
N VAL A 307 19.27 -1.42 15.86
CA VAL A 307 18.32 -2.32 15.20
C VAL A 307 18.58 -2.35 13.69
N PRO A 308 18.79 -3.52 13.07
CA PRO A 308 18.90 -3.65 11.62
C PRO A 308 17.63 -3.17 10.89
N LEU A 309 17.80 -2.53 9.73
CA LEU A 309 16.73 -2.09 8.83
C LEU A 309 16.88 -2.78 7.47
N VAL A 310 15.78 -3.30 6.94
CA VAL A 310 15.66 -3.87 5.58
C VAL A 310 14.55 -3.15 4.84
N ILE A 311 14.76 -2.88 3.56
CA ILE A 311 13.74 -2.34 2.67
C ILE A 311 13.10 -3.50 1.89
N ALA A 312 11.78 -3.61 1.91
CA ALA A 312 11.03 -4.53 1.04
C ALA A 312 10.23 -3.72 0.02
N ILE A 313 10.45 -3.93 -1.27
CA ILE A 313 9.66 -3.28 -2.33
C ILE A 313 8.42 -4.12 -2.57
N ILE A 314 7.26 -3.61 -2.20
CA ILE A 314 5.97 -4.30 -2.28
C ILE A 314 5.21 -3.83 -3.53
N PRO A 315 4.81 -4.75 -4.44
CA PRO A 315 4.02 -4.41 -5.61
C PRO A 315 2.55 -4.19 -5.28
N ARG A 316 1.86 -3.42 -6.12
CA ARG A 316 0.39 -3.40 -6.19
C ARG A 316 -0.11 -4.54 -7.08
N VAL A 317 -1.35 -4.98 -6.86
CA VAL A 317 -1.99 -5.92 -7.78
C VAL A 317 -2.39 -5.19 -9.06
N GLY A 318 -2.31 -5.88 -10.19
CA GLY A 318 -2.72 -5.33 -11.48
C GLY A 318 -1.65 -4.54 -12.22
N LYS A 319 -2.05 -3.95 -13.34
CA LYS A 319 -1.17 -3.17 -14.23
C LYS A 319 -1.20 -1.67 -13.91
N ALA A 320 -1.39 -1.33 -12.65
CA ALA A 320 -1.52 0.08 -12.23
C ALA A 320 -0.30 0.93 -12.63
N ASP A 321 0.89 0.31 -12.63
CA ASP A 321 2.11 0.99 -13.06
C ASP A 321 2.55 0.46 -14.42
N ALA A 322 2.79 1.35 -15.39
CA ALA A 322 3.40 0.96 -16.65
C ALA A 322 4.74 0.26 -16.36
N PRO A 323 5.06 -0.88 -17.02
CA PRO A 323 6.25 -1.68 -16.69
C PRO A 323 7.56 -0.87 -16.66
N LEU A 324 7.72 0.09 -17.58
CA LEU A 324 8.90 0.98 -17.63
C LEU A 324 8.94 1.92 -16.42
N ALA A 325 7.83 2.57 -16.07
CA ALA A 325 7.76 3.48 -14.91
C ALA A 325 8.01 2.73 -13.60
N ARG A 326 7.51 1.49 -13.49
CA ARG A 326 7.81 0.61 -12.35
C ARG A 326 9.31 0.30 -12.28
N ALA A 327 9.91 -0.12 -13.39
CA ALA A 327 11.33 -0.45 -13.43
C ALA A 327 12.22 0.76 -13.06
N GLU A 328 11.91 1.95 -13.55
CA GLU A 328 12.61 3.20 -13.20
C GLU A 328 12.49 3.52 -11.71
N SER A 329 11.27 3.41 -11.15
CA SER A 329 11.03 3.67 -9.73
C SER A 329 11.76 2.65 -8.84
N VAL A 330 11.72 1.36 -9.20
CA VAL A 330 12.46 0.30 -8.51
C VAL A 330 13.96 0.54 -8.55
N ALA A 331 14.50 0.90 -9.72
CA ALA A 331 15.92 1.22 -9.87
C ALA A 331 16.33 2.41 -8.99
N ARG A 332 15.49 3.44 -8.91
CA ARG A 332 15.73 4.61 -8.08
C ARG A 332 15.66 4.29 -6.59
N LEU A 333 14.68 3.48 -6.15
CA LEU A 333 14.61 2.97 -4.77
C LEU A 333 15.86 2.17 -4.39
N LYS A 334 16.35 1.31 -5.29
CA LYS A 334 17.58 0.54 -5.09
C LYS A 334 18.81 1.45 -4.96
N ALA A 335 18.90 2.49 -5.78
CA ALA A 335 19.98 3.47 -5.70
C ALA A 335 19.98 4.21 -4.37
N ILE A 336 18.80 4.68 -3.91
CA ILE A 336 18.64 5.36 -2.62
C ILE A 336 18.98 4.41 -1.46
N ALA A 337 18.48 3.19 -1.46
CA ALA A 337 18.82 2.21 -0.43
C ALA A 337 20.33 1.89 -0.42
N GLY A 338 20.96 1.78 -1.59
CA GLY A 338 22.40 1.63 -1.72
C GLY A 338 23.19 2.81 -1.15
N HIS A 339 22.71 4.05 -1.34
CA HIS A 339 23.30 5.26 -0.75
C HIS A 339 23.35 5.18 0.79
N HIS A 340 22.36 4.58 1.41
CA HIS A 340 22.28 4.40 2.86
C HIS A 340 22.81 3.05 3.37
N ALA A 341 23.39 2.22 2.48
CA ALA A 341 23.87 0.87 2.76
C ALA A 341 22.77 -0.05 3.35
N LEU A 342 21.54 0.09 2.87
CA LEU A 342 20.38 -0.67 3.30
C LEU A 342 20.17 -1.89 2.39
N PRO A 343 19.98 -3.11 2.95
CA PRO A 343 19.59 -4.26 2.17
C PRO A 343 18.17 -4.10 1.63
N ILE A 344 17.98 -4.62 0.40
CA ILE A 344 16.71 -4.55 -0.30
C ILE A 344 16.20 -5.95 -0.65
N TYR A 345 14.91 -6.18 -0.40
CA TYR A 345 14.14 -7.30 -0.90
C TYR A 345 13.20 -6.78 -1.99
N ASP A 346 13.58 -7.05 -3.24
CA ASP A 346 12.76 -6.65 -4.38
C ASP A 346 11.68 -7.69 -4.63
N LEU A 347 10.45 -7.37 -4.23
CA LEU A 347 9.26 -8.20 -4.45
C LEU A 347 8.38 -7.65 -5.58
N SER A 348 8.88 -6.69 -6.36
CA SER A 348 8.09 -5.92 -7.34
C SER A 348 7.49 -6.76 -8.47
N ASP A 349 8.02 -7.97 -8.73
CA ASP A 349 7.57 -8.91 -9.75
C ASP A 349 6.63 -10.02 -9.22
N THR A 350 6.33 -10.01 -7.92
CA THR A 350 5.57 -11.08 -7.25
C THR A 350 4.25 -11.42 -7.93
N PHE A 351 3.59 -10.44 -8.52
CA PHE A 351 2.27 -10.60 -9.13
C PHE A 351 2.29 -10.75 -10.66
N ASP A 352 3.45 -10.58 -11.32
CA ASP A 352 3.55 -10.45 -12.79
C ASP A 352 3.03 -11.69 -13.56
N ARG A 353 3.08 -12.87 -12.95
CA ARG A 353 2.66 -14.14 -13.58
C ARG A 353 1.21 -14.50 -13.33
N TYR A 354 0.46 -13.66 -12.61
CA TYR A 354 -0.90 -13.96 -12.21
C TYR A 354 -1.90 -13.02 -12.88
N ASP A 355 -3.11 -13.53 -13.09
CA ASP A 355 -4.25 -12.69 -13.44
C ASP A 355 -4.59 -11.79 -12.23
N PRO A 356 -4.56 -10.45 -12.38
CA PRO A 356 -4.89 -9.52 -11.31
C PRO A 356 -6.24 -9.81 -10.63
N ALA A 357 -7.26 -10.17 -11.41
CA ALA A 357 -8.60 -10.47 -10.89
C ALA A 357 -8.62 -11.61 -9.85
N ARG A 358 -7.59 -12.46 -9.82
CA ARG A 358 -7.44 -13.52 -8.81
C ARG A 358 -6.76 -13.06 -7.53
N LEU A 359 -6.07 -11.93 -7.56
CA LEU A 359 -5.21 -11.45 -6.48
C LEU A 359 -5.76 -10.17 -5.82
N GLU A 360 -6.62 -9.43 -6.50
CA GLU A 360 -7.22 -8.20 -5.99
C GLU A 360 -8.48 -8.49 -5.15
N ILE A 361 -8.80 -7.59 -4.22
CA ILE A 361 -10.02 -7.66 -3.43
C ILE A 361 -11.25 -7.55 -4.33
N ALA A 362 -11.22 -6.64 -5.28
CA ALA A 362 -12.30 -6.41 -6.24
C ALA A 362 -11.78 -5.63 -7.46
N ALA A 363 -12.51 -5.65 -8.57
CA ALA A 363 -12.15 -4.93 -9.79
C ALA A 363 -11.98 -3.40 -9.59
N TRP A 364 -12.56 -2.84 -8.55
CA TRP A 364 -12.47 -1.43 -8.15
C TRP A 364 -11.45 -1.18 -7.03
N ASP A 365 -10.78 -2.22 -6.50
CA ASP A 365 -9.81 -2.11 -5.40
C ASP A 365 -8.65 -3.08 -5.61
N ASP A 366 -7.50 -2.56 -5.98
CA ASP A 366 -6.28 -3.30 -6.35
C ASP A 366 -5.40 -3.73 -5.15
N HIS A 367 -5.95 -3.68 -3.93
CA HIS A 367 -5.28 -4.28 -2.77
C HIS A 367 -5.26 -5.80 -2.89
N PRO A 368 -4.18 -6.44 -2.43
CA PRO A 368 -4.09 -7.89 -2.47
C PRO A 368 -5.13 -8.54 -1.55
N ASN A 369 -5.83 -9.54 -2.08
CA ASN A 369 -6.66 -10.44 -1.28
C ASN A 369 -5.80 -11.48 -0.53
N ALA A 370 -6.42 -12.45 0.15
CA ALA A 370 -5.71 -13.48 0.91
C ALA A 370 -4.66 -14.24 0.06
N LEU A 371 -4.98 -14.54 -1.22
CA LEU A 371 -4.03 -15.16 -2.14
C LEU A 371 -2.87 -14.23 -2.49
N GLY A 372 -3.15 -12.95 -2.74
CA GLY A 372 -2.13 -11.93 -2.97
C GLY A 372 -1.17 -11.79 -1.77
N HIS A 373 -1.72 -11.72 -0.56
CA HIS A 373 -0.92 -11.71 0.67
C HIS A 373 -0.06 -12.97 0.81
N ARG A 374 -0.60 -14.13 0.45
CA ARG A 374 0.19 -15.36 0.46
C ARG A 374 1.36 -15.31 -0.51
N ARG A 375 1.20 -14.73 -1.70
CA ARG A 375 2.31 -14.58 -2.66
C ARG A 375 3.38 -13.62 -2.14
N LEU A 376 2.98 -12.50 -1.52
CA LEU A 376 3.90 -11.58 -0.85
C LEU A 376 4.68 -12.28 0.28
N PHE A 377 4.00 -13.05 1.13
CA PHE A 377 4.65 -13.84 2.17
C PHE A 377 5.72 -14.76 1.59
N LEU A 378 5.39 -15.54 0.57
CA LEU A 378 6.33 -16.49 -0.05
C LEU A 378 7.56 -15.78 -0.65
N ALA A 379 7.35 -14.62 -1.30
CA ALA A 379 8.45 -13.83 -1.86
C ALA A 379 9.34 -13.24 -0.76
N LEU A 380 8.75 -12.70 0.30
CA LEU A 380 9.48 -12.14 1.44
C LEU A 380 10.27 -13.22 2.20
N ALA A 381 9.66 -14.38 2.46
CA ALA A 381 10.34 -15.50 3.12
C ALA A 381 11.55 -16.02 2.31
N ARG A 382 11.40 -16.11 0.96
CA ARG A 382 12.53 -16.46 0.08
C ARG A 382 13.67 -15.44 0.17
N SER A 383 13.35 -14.15 0.19
CA SER A 383 14.34 -13.08 0.31
C SER A 383 15.08 -13.15 1.66
N LEU A 384 14.36 -13.39 2.75
CA LEU A 384 14.94 -13.60 4.08
C LEU A 384 15.86 -14.82 4.14
N VAL A 385 15.48 -15.92 3.51
CA VAL A 385 16.34 -17.13 3.44
C VAL A 385 17.61 -16.91 2.64
N LYS A 386 17.56 -16.11 1.56
CA LYS A 386 18.72 -15.77 0.73
C LYS A 386 19.64 -14.73 1.38
N ASP A 387 19.14 -13.91 2.29
CA ASP A 387 19.92 -12.91 3.04
C ASP A 387 20.61 -13.59 4.25
N GLU A 388 21.75 -14.20 4.03
CA GLU A 388 22.45 -14.96 5.06
C GLU A 388 22.68 -14.18 6.37
N PRO A 389 23.10 -12.91 6.40
CA PRO A 389 23.23 -12.15 7.64
C PRO A 389 21.92 -12.05 8.44
N ARG A 390 20.78 -11.82 7.78
CA ARG A 390 19.47 -11.72 8.45
C ARG A 390 18.91 -13.08 8.79
N TYR A 391 19.17 -14.08 7.96
CA TYR A 391 18.83 -15.46 8.27
C TYR A 391 19.55 -15.94 9.54
N ARG A 392 20.85 -15.66 9.69
CA ARG A 392 21.62 -15.98 10.91
C ARG A 392 21.15 -15.18 12.13
N LEU A 393 20.70 -13.92 11.94
CA LEU A 393 20.11 -13.12 13.01
C LEU A 393 18.80 -13.75 13.51
N LEU A 394 17.97 -14.23 12.57
CA LEU A 394 16.74 -14.95 12.89
C LEU A 394 17.03 -16.32 13.52
N PHE A 395 17.97 -17.08 12.97
CA PHE A 395 18.30 -18.45 13.32
C PHE A 395 19.81 -18.62 13.64
N PRO A 396 20.28 -18.21 14.84
CA PRO A 396 21.71 -18.16 15.17
C PRO A 396 22.44 -19.49 15.07
N GLU A 397 21.74 -20.61 15.31
CA GLU A 397 22.34 -21.95 15.34
C GLU A 397 22.43 -22.62 13.95
N ALA A 398 21.85 -21.99 12.90
CA ALA A 398 21.88 -22.52 11.53
C ALA A 398 23.28 -22.53 10.89
N GLY A 399 24.29 -21.97 11.56
CA GLY A 399 25.64 -21.80 11.01
C GLY A 399 26.58 -23.01 11.13
N THR A 400 26.19 -24.13 11.73
CA THR A 400 27.09 -25.27 12.02
C THR A 400 26.86 -26.54 11.20
N SER A 401 25.82 -26.63 10.38
CA SER A 401 25.58 -27.80 9.52
C SER A 401 25.67 -27.40 8.04
N ASN A 402 26.78 -27.72 7.41
CA ASN A 402 27.05 -27.47 5.98
C ASN A 402 26.40 -28.52 5.04
N GLU A 403 25.47 -29.33 5.55
CA GLU A 403 24.79 -30.37 4.77
C GLU A 403 23.28 -30.25 4.96
N ASP A 404 22.59 -29.82 3.94
CA ASP A 404 21.17 -29.92 3.63
C ASP A 404 20.42 -28.60 3.36
N THR A 405 20.86 -27.87 2.33
CA THR A 405 20.09 -26.74 1.78
C THR A 405 19.08 -27.15 0.69
N GLY A 406 18.97 -28.44 0.43
CA GLY A 406 18.08 -28.99 -0.60
C GLY A 406 16.85 -29.69 -0.05
N LYS A 407 15.69 -29.10 -0.16
CA LYS A 407 14.34 -29.64 0.01
C LYS A 407 13.60 -29.16 1.27
N THR A 408 13.10 -27.95 1.24
CA THR A 408 11.98 -27.61 2.13
C THR A 408 10.72 -27.41 1.29
N VAL A 409 9.93 -28.48 1.15
CA VAL A 409 8.57 -28.42 0.62
C VAL A 409 7.68 -27.81 1.70
N PHE A 410 7.18 -26.60 1.47
CA PHE A 410 6.22 -25.96 2.37
C PHE A 410 4.80 -26.33 1.92
N THR A 411 4.14 -27.21 2.65
CA THR A 411 2.70 -27.48 2.53
C THR A 411 2.02 -27.01 3.82
N PRO A 412 1.22 -25.95 3.80
CA PRO A 412 0.44 -25.56 4.96
C PRO A 412 -0.72 -26.52 5.18
N LYS A 413 -0.94 -26.94 6.43
CA LYS A 413 -2.17 -27.66 6.82
C LYS A 413 -3.34 -26.65 6.74
N GLY A 414 -4.37 -27.00 5.93
CA GLY A 414 -5.65 -26.28 5.93
C GLY A 414 -5.92 -25.34 4.75
N ALA A 415 -5.02 -25.18 3.79
CA ALA A 415 -5.33 -24.45 2.56
C ALA A 415 -6.08 -25.37 1.59
N SER A 416 -7.24 -24.93 1.10
CA SER A 416 -7.91 -25.52 -0.06
C SER A 416 -6.91 -25.63 -1.22
N PRO A 417 -6.88 -26.74 -1.97
CA PRO A 417 -5.90 -26.89 -3.05
C PRO A 417 -6.08 -25.75 -4.07
N ASP A 418 -4.96 -25.13 -4.45
CA ASP A 418 -4.93 -24.16 -5.55
C ASP A 418 -5.47 -24.83 -6.81
N PRO A 419 -6.57 -24.37 -7.43
CA PRO A 419 -7.15 -25.00 -8.62
C PRO A 419 -6.22 -24.95 -9.85
N ALA A 420 -5.06 -24.31 -9.77
CA ALA A 420 -4.05 -24.27 -10.82
C ALA A 420 -2.95 -25.34 -10.70
N GLY A 421 -3.03 -26.27 -9.71
CA GLY A 421 -2.25 -27.51 -9.71
C GLY A 421 -0.72 -27.39 -9.69
N ALA A 422 -0.16 -26.23 -9.37
CA ALA A 422 1.28 -26.07 -9.30
C ALA A 422 1.75 -26.17 -7.84
N GLU A 423 2.18 -27.34 -7.43
CA GLU A 423 3.10 -27.48 -6.29
C GLU A 423 4.33 -26.57 -6.53
N VAL A 424 4.44 -25.50 -5.73
CA VAL A 424 5.65 -24.68 -5.75
C VAL A 424 6.74 -25.47 -4.99
N ARG A 425 7.43 -26.35 -5.69
CA ARG A 425 8.70 -26.88 -5.23
C ARG A 425 9.71 -25.73 -5.25
N MET A 426 10.30 -25.40 -4.13
CA MET A 426 11.53 -24.62 -4.10
C MET A 426 12.66 -25.55 -4.54
N GLU A 427 12.89 -25.62 -5.86
CA GLU A 427 14.13 -26.21 -6.39
C GLU A 427 15.22 -25.13 -6.36
N PRO A 428 16.45 -25.46 -5.97
CA PRO A 428 17.60 -24.58 -6.14
C PRO A 428 17.95 -24.51 -7.62
N GLU A 429 18.15 -23.29 -8.15
CA GLU A 429 19.00 -23.09 -9.32
C GLU A 429 20.45 -23.08 -8.89
#